data_5a92b1f767552760644c2c3be8d79d76
#
_entry.id   5a92b1f767552760644c2c3be8d79d76
#
_cell.length_a   1.000
_cell.length_b   1.000
_cell.length_c   1.000
_cell.angle_alpha   90.00
_cell.angle_beta   90.00
_cell.angle_gamma   90.00
#
_symmetry.space_group_name_H-M   'P 1'
#
loop_
_entity.id
_entity.type
_entity.pdbx_description
1 polymer ?
#
loop_
_entity_poly.entity_id
_entity_poly.type
_entity_poly.pdbx_seq_one_letter_code
_entity_poly.pdbx_strand_id
1 'polypeptide(L)'
;MTEVFDHAPQVWNAAQLREAIKDLPDDTPIHIGVAEDPGDFGGYRESVLVDAHHVENWWPANGTTPERAEKEKALTLFADWMPGEYDLLD
;
A
#
# COMPACT_ATOMS: atom_id res chain seq x y z
N MET A 1 24.35 16.57 -3.55
CA MET A 1 24.19 15.61 -4.65
C MET A 1 23.20 14.54 -4.29
N THR A 2 22.33 14.23 -5.20
CA THR A 2 21.27 13.28 -4.97
C THR A 2 21.66 11.90 -5.47
N GLU A 3 21.46 10.89 -4.64
CA GLU A 3 21.69 9.54 -5.07
C GLU A 3 20.42 9.01 -5.72
N VAL A 4 20.58 8.34 -6.85
CA VAL A 4 19.48 7.73 -7.56
C VAL A 4 19.64 6.23 -7.50
N PHE A 5 18.58 5.55 -7.11
CA PHE A 5 18.59 4.10 -7.07
C PHE A 5 17.26 3.56 -7.58
N ASP A 6 17.31 2.37 -8.10
CA ASP A 6 16.09 1.69 -8.56
C ASP A 6 15.44 0.97 -7.40
N HIS A 7 14.14 1.14 -7.28
CA HIS A 7 13.37 0.46 -6.27
C HIS A 7 12.35 -0.44 -6.95
N ALA A 8 12.48 -1.73 -6.75
CA ALA A 8 11.59 -2.71 -7.37
C ALA A 8 11.06 -3.66 -6.32
N PRO A 9 10.02 -3.25 -5.59
CA PRO A 9 9.45 -4.11 -4.56
C PRO A 9 8.80 -5.34 -5.17
N GLN A 10 8.81 -6.43 -4.41
CA GLN A 10 8.12 -7.63 -4.82
C GLN A 10 6.67 -7.53 -4.39
N VAL A 11 5.82 -7.20 -5.33
CA VAL A 11 4.40 -6.97 -5.03
C VAL A 11 3.67 -8.31 -4.93
N TRP A 12 2.93 -8.48 -3.86
CA TRP A 12 2.14 -9.68 -3.68
C TRP A 12 0.93 -9.66 -4.62
N ASN A 13 0.55 -10.85 -5.05
CA ASN A 13 -0.70 -11.02 -5.79
C ASN A 13 -1.79 -11.55 -4.86
N ALA A 14 -2.98 -11.70 -5.41
CA ALA A 14 -4.12 -12.13 -4.61
C ALA A 14 -3.92 -13.53 -4.01
N ALA A 15 -3.26 -14.41 -4.73
CA ALA A 15 -3.04 -15.76 -4.23
C ALA A 15 -2.16 -15.77 -2.99
N GLN A 16 -1.14 -14.90 -2.97
CA GLN A 16 -0.27 -14.79 -1.82
C GLN A 16 -1.01 -14.23 -0.61
N LEU A 17 -1.87 -13.26 -0.84
CA LEU A 17 -2.65 -12.69 0.26
C LEU A 17 -3.65 -13.70 0.81
N ARG A 18 -4.33 -14.45 -0.07
CA ARG A 18 -5.26 -15.48 0.39
C ARG A 18 -4.56 -16.52 1.23
N GLU A 19 -3.36 -16.93 0.82
CA GLU A 19 -2.61 -17.92 1.57
C GLU A 19 -2.23 -17.40 2.95
N ALA A 20 -1.87 -16.12 3.04
CA ALA A 20 -1.44 -15.53 4.30
C ALA A 20 -2.56 -15.48 5.33
N ILE A 21 -3.81 -15.30 4.89
CA ILE A 21 -4.92 -15.12 5.81
C ILE A 21 -5.84 -16.33 5.93
N LYS A 22 -5.57 -17.40 5.20
CA LYS A 22 -6.52 -18.50 5.09
C LYS A 22 -6.89 -19.17 6.42
N ASP A 23 -5.98 -19.18 7.37
CA ASP A 23 -6.21 -19.85 8.65
C ASP A 23 -6.63 -18.90 9.76
N LEU A 24 -6.84 -17.63 9.45
CA LEU A 24 -7.23 -16.65 10.45
C LEU A 24 -8.74 -16.71 10.69
N PRO A 25 -9.17 -16.55 11.96
CA PRO A 25 -10.60 -16.38 12.22
C PRO A 25 -11.17 -15.19 11.46
N ASP A 26 -12.45 -15.26 11.13
CA ASP A 26 -13.10 -14.26 10.32
C ASP A 26 -13.04 -12.85 10.91
N ASP A 27 -13.01 -12.73 12.22
CA ASP A 27 -13.02 -11.43 12.88
C ASP A 27 -11.63 -10.94 13.26
N THR A 28 -10.59 -11.54 12.70
CA THR A 28 -9.22 -11.11 12.99
C THR A 28 -8.94 -9.75 12.36
N PRO A 29 -8.54 -8.75 13.15
CA PRO A 29 -8.17 -7.46 12.58
C PRO A 29 -6.88 -7.58 11.77
N ILE A 30 -6.83 -6.88 10.65
CA ILE A 30 -5.66 -6.90 9.78
C ILE A 30 -4.89 -5.60 9.94
N HIS A 31 -3.61 -5.74 10.22
CA HIS A 31 -2.72 -4.59 10.37
C HIS A 31 -1.88 -4.42 9.11
N ILE A 32 -1.55 -3.19 8.81
CA ILE A 32 -0.76 -2.85 7.64
C ILE A 32 0.51 -2.16 8.11
N GLY A 33 1.65 -2.67 7.69
CA GLY A 33 2.93 -2.02 7.98
C GLY A 33 3.43 -1.33 6.72
N VAL A 34 3.74 -0.06 6.82
CA VAL A 34 4.22 0.71 5.68
C VAL A 34 5.66 1.11 5.93
N ALA A 35 6.54 0.77 4.99
CA ALA A 35 7.95 1.10 5.10
C ALA A 35 8.14 2.61 5.16
N GLU A 36 9.02 3.08 6.04
CA GLU A 36 9.30 4.51 6.12
C GLU A 36 10.25 4.96 5.03
N ASP A 37 11.14 4.08 4.63
CA ASP A 37 12.04 4.33 3.51
C ASP A 37 11.93 3.16 2.53
N PRO A 38 12.27 3.36 1.27
CA PRO A 38 12.12 2.29 0.29
C PRO A 38 12.83 1.01 0.75
N GLY A 39 12.06 -0.06 0.91
CA GLY A 39 12.59 -1.36 1.29
C GLY A 39 12.97 -1.50 2.75
N ASP A 40 12.79 -0.48 3.56
CA ASP A 40 13.21 -0.51 4.96
C ASP A 40 12.00 -0.66 5.88
N PHE A 41 11.89 -1.81 6.49
CA PHE A 41 10.80 -2.10 7.42
C PHE A 41 11.26 -2.09 8.88
N GLY A 42 12.49 -1.66 9.14
CA GLY A 42 12.97 -1.56 10.50
C GLY A 42 12.21 -0.52 11.31
N GLY A 43 11.75 0.53 10.65
CA GLY A 43 10.96 1.57 11.30
C GLY A 43 9.61 1.76 10.63
N TYR A 44 8.93 0.67 10.30
CA TYR A 44 7.67 0.80 9.57
C TYR A 44 6.59 1.47 10.41
N ARG A 45 5.64 2.09 9.70
CA ARG A 45 4.47 2.70 10.33
C ARG A 45 3.34 1.68 10.31
N GLU A 46 2.73 1.47 11.47
CA GLU A 46 1.65 0.51 11.58
C GLU A 46 0.29 1.18 11.45
N SER A 47 -0.59 0.56 10.68
CA SER A 47 -1.94 1.04 10.44
C SER A 47 -2.89 -0.15 10.46
N VAL A 48 -4.19 0.12 10.41
CA VAL A 48 -5.20 -0.94 10.36
C VAL A 48 -5.92 -0.88 9.03
N LEU A 49 -6.22 -2.04 8.49
CA LEU A 49 -6.98 -2.15 7.26
C LEU A 49 -8.44 -1.81 7.52
N VAL A 50 -8.97 -0.83 6.83
CA VAL A 50 -10.35 -0.39 7.03
C VAL A 50 -11.23 -0.56 5.81
N ASP A 51 -10.66 -0.67 4.62
CA ASP A 51 -11.48 -0.77 3.41
C ASP A 51 -10.66 -1.30 2.24
N ALA A 52 -11.37 -1.68 1.19
CA ALA A 52 -10.75 -2.15 -0.03
C ALA A 52 -11.65 -1.79 -1.21
N HIS A 53 -11.10 -1.17 -2.22
CA HIS A 53 -11.84 -0.77 -3.41
C HIS A 53 -11.05 -1.05 -4.66
N HIS A 54 -11.76 -1.26 -5.75
CA HIS A 54 -11.13 -1.26 -7.05
C HIS A 54 -11.01 0.18 -7.52
N VAL A 55 -9.78 0.65 -7.59
CA VAL A 55 -9.50 2.03 -7.94
C VAL A 55 -8.91 2.09 -9.34
N GLU A 56 -9.41 3.00 -10.14
CA GLU A 56 -8.89 3.21 -11.49
C GLU A 56 -7.86 4.33 -11.43
N ASN A 57 -6.64 4.00 -11.83
CA ASN A 57 -5.53 4.93 -11.78
C ASN A 57 -5.08 5.31 -13.18
N TRP A 58 -4.64 6.55 -13.33
CA TRP A 58 -4.02 7.03 -14.54
C TRP A 58 -2.52 7.11 -14.36
N TRP A 59 -1.82 6.42 -15.22
CA TRP A 59 -0.35 6.44 -15.18
C TRP A 59 0.16 6.96 -16.52
N PRO A 60 0.50 8.25 -16.62
CA PRO A 60 1.19 8.69 -17.82
C PRO A 60 2.57 8.02 -17.86
N ALA A 61 2.83 7.32 -18.94
CA ALA A 61 4.09 6.58 -19.04
C ALA A 61 5.25 7.55 -18.91
N ASN A 62 5.97 7.45 -17.80
CA ASN A 62 7.10 8.32 -17.51
C ASN A 62 6.76 9.81 -17.58
N GLY A 63 5.48 10.15 -17.43
CA GLY A 63 5.06 11.53 -17.48
C GLY A 63 5.29 12.20 -18.80
N THR A 64 5.39 11.45 -19.88
CA THR A 64 5.74 12.03 -21.16
C THR A 64 4.53 12.33 -22.03
N THR A 65 3.92 11.32 -22.63
CA THR A 65 2.88 11.56 -23.61
C THR A 65 1.52 11.11 -23.11
N PRO A 66 0.50 11.96 -23.29
CA PRO A 66 -0.86 11.59 -22.83
C PRO A 66 -1.42 10.35 -23.51
N GLU A 67 -1.09 10.11 -24.75
CA GLU A 67 -1.59 8.94 -25.44
C GLU A 67 -1.02 7.64 -24.90
N ARG A 68 0.00 7.73 -24.07
CA ARG A 68 0.57 6.57 -23.44
C ARG A 68 0.07 6.36 -22.01
N ALA A 69 -0.86 7.19 -21.60
CA ALA A 69 -1.46 7.04 -20.29
C ALA A 69 -2.29 5.77 -20.27
N GLU A 70 -2.15 5.01 -19.20
CA GLU A 70 -2.86 3.76 -19.05
C GLU A 70 -3.82 3.85 -17.89
N LYS A 71 -5.01 3.29 -18.08
CA LYS A 71 -5.97 3.15 -17.01
C LYS A 71 -5.85 1.77 -16.44
N GLU A 72 -5.50 1.70 -15.19
CA GLU A 72 -5.43 0.42 -14.50
C GLU A 72 -6.44 0.40 -13.38
N LYS A 73 -7.17 -0.72 -13.30
CA LYS A 73 -8.02 -0.97 -12.15
C LYS A 73 -7.27 -1.90 -11.22
N ALA A 74 -6.93 -1.39 -10.07
CA ALA A 74 -6.23 -2.17 -9.08
C ALA A 74 -7.06 -2.27 -7.82
N LEU A 75 -7.06 -3.44 -7.21
CA LEU A 75 -7.64 -3.56 -5.88
C LEU A 75 -6.72 -2.82 -4.92
N THR A 76 -7.26 -1.82 -4.26
CA THR A 76 -6.48 -0.99 -3.34
C THR A 76 -7.00 -1.18 -1.93
N LEU A 77 -6.10 -1.48 -1.02
CA LEU A 77 -6.42 -1.62 0.39
C LEU A 77 -6.17 -0.28 1.06
N PHE A 78 -7.15 0.16 1.81
CA PHE A 78 -7.06 1.44 2.51
C PHE A 78 -6.85 1.21 3.99
N ALA A 79 -5.83 1.84 4.53
CA ALA A 79 -5.47 1.72 5.92
C ALA A 79 -5.63 3.06 6.61
N ASP A 80 -6.01 3.01 7.88
CA ASP A 80 -6.16 4.19 8.70
C ASP A 80 -5.22 4.09 9.90
N TRP A 81 -5.12 5.14 10.65
CA TRP A 81 -4.28 5.16 11.84
C TRP A 81 -4.79 4.15 12.86
N MET A 82 -3.88 3.64 13.65
CA MET A 82 -4.24 2.73 14.73
C MET A 82 -5.23 3.41 15.67
N PRO A 83 -6.16 2.63 16.26
CA PRO A 83 -7.07 3.22 17.24
C PRO A 83 -6.31 3.83 18.41
N GLY A 84 -6.77 4.96 18.89
CA GLY A 84 -6.13 5.63 20.00
C GLY A 84 -6.43 7.12 20.00
N GLU A 85 -5.81 7.80 20.93
CA GLU A 85 -5.95 9.24 21.03
C GLU A 85 -4.76 9.92 20.37
N TYR A 86 -5.03 10.93 19.59
CA TYR A 86 -4.01 11.64 18.86
C TYR A 86 -4.16 13.13 19.12
N ASP A 87 -3.04 13.81 19.28
CA ASP A 87 -3.05 15.25 19.44
C ASP A 87 -3.20 15.90 18.08
N LEU A 88 -4.05 16.92 18.04
CA LEU A 88 -4.18 17.73 16.84
C LEU A 88 -3.13 18.83 16.90
N LEU A 89 -2.22 18.79 15.95
CA LEU A 89 -1.19 19.82 15.86
C LEU A 89 -1.60 20.86 14.83
N ASP A 90 -1.63 22.10 15.24
CA ASP A 90 -1.98 23.21 14.35
C ASP A 90 -0.79 23.74 13.58
#